data_d0819c292179de02f427293bb2730d94
#
_entry.id   d0819c292179de02f427293bb2730d94
#
_cell.length_a   1.000
_cell.length_b   1.000
_cell.length_c   1.000
_cell.angle_alpha   90.00
_cell.angle_beta   90.00
_cell.angle_gamma   90.00
#
_symmetry.space_group_name_H-M   'P 1'
#
loop_
_entity.id
_entity.type
_entity.pdbx_description
1 polymer ?
#
loop_
_entity_poly.entity_id
_entity_poly.type
_entity_poly.pdbx_seq_one_letter_code
_entity_poly.pdbx_strand_id
1 'polypeptide(L)'
;RAKGRSFLIENNNMILKKSIYTNCKKREGCSPWSIKAEEVKHDKKNKRIEYKKASFRFYDVPVLYFPKFFHPDPTVKRQSGFLAPSILTQNTASYLTTPYYFAISESSDFTFSPRFYDNQENIYQGEYRKVSKHTNHIFDASIKNDDAFISKKNSSQTHFFSNSTIETNFDLFDYSKIDIQFQSVSNDKYLKIHNINSPIINSNSTLNSKIKFEGSKDSLEFYIDAEIYEDLTKKNDSDKYEFIFPNFNLSKVLETKLNGSMEIASSGYNKLFETNINEKVVINDLKYKSLNSINPLGIINNFEFLIKNFNAQSKNSKTLKNRSENTVNSIFQFNSKLPMQKKGEKYTTTITPIIVGKFNPQNNKDISGEDRMIDYTNVYSIDRISSSAVIEGGESLTLGNEFKLFAKEDPTNELLSINLASSFRAKENFDLPKNSFLGQKTSNFIGQTNLKLNNFIDFQYDFLTDNNIEDFRYHNFNSKFTVNNFVSAFEFIEENDEIGTTHFIANETSLKISENKNLLFRTRKNKKTDLTEYYNLIYQYKLDCLTAAIEYNKDYYRDGELKPEESVSLSLTIMPFDNSINLPKID
;
A
#
# COMPACT_ATOMS: atom_id res chain seq x y z
N ARG A 1 24.30 6.65 29.78
CA ARG A 1 25.09 6.67 31.03
C ARG A 1 26.59 6.66 30.71
N ALA A 2 27.37 7.38 31.52
CA ALA A 2 28.82 7.41 31.41
C ALA A 2 29.45 7.09 32.76
N LYS A 3 30.60 6.40 32.76
CA LYS A 3 31.42 6.09 33.94
C LYS A 3 32.89 6.38 33.57
N GLY A 4 33.62 7.11 34.41
CA GLY A 4 35.02 7.43 34.20
C GLY A 4 35.86 7.36 35.51
N ARG A 5 37.20 7.36 35.39
CA ARG A 5 38.12 7.38 36.55
C ARG A 5 38.15 8.73 37.22
N SER A 6 38.07 9.83 36.45
CA SER A 6 38.07 11.19 36.98
C SER A 6 37.02 12.04 36.28
N PHE A 7 36.48 12.98 37.03
CA PHE A 7 35.45 13.88 36.60
C PHE A 7 35.91 15.33 36.84
N LEU A 8 35.84 16.17 35.83
CA LEU A 8 36.18 17.58 35.87
C LEU A 8 35.01 18.41 35.29
N ILE A 9 34.72 19.52 35.92
CA ILE A 9 33.82 20.54 35.37
C ILE A 9 34.63 21.74 35.00
N GLU A 10 34.66 22.13 33.74
CA GLU A 10 35.37 23.27 33.21
C GLU A 10 34.45 24.04 32.24
N ASN A 11 34.30 25.36 32.51
CA ASN A 11 33.46 26.24 31.67
C ASN A 11 32.05 25.68 31.34
N ASN A 12 31.38 25.14 32.36
CA ASN A 12 30.08 24.49 32.24
C ASN A 12 30.05 23.18 31.42
N ASN A 13 31.20 22.70 30.95
CA ASN A 13 31.37 21.40 30.29
C ASN A 13 31.77 20.33 31.30
N MET A 14 31.34 19.12 31.04
CA MET A 14 31.62 17.95 31.86
C MET A 14 32.66 17.07 31.14
N ILE A 15 33.82 16.85 31.75
CA ILE A 15 34.89 16.06 31.16
C ILE A 15 35.14 14.82 32.01
N LEU A 16 35.09 13.66 31.40
CA LEU A 16 35.36 12.34 31.99
C LEU A 16 36.62 11.75 31.35
N LYS A 17 37.60 11.36 32.16
CA LYS A 17 38.81 10.68 31.67
C LYS A 17 38.73 9.16 31.88
N LYS A 18 39.31 8.40 30.94
CA LYS A 18 39.31 6.92 30.92
C LYS A 18 37.90 6.38 31.15
N SER A 19 36.99 6.77 30.26
CA SER A 19 35.56 6.60 30.45
C SER A 19 34.94 5.60 29.46
N ILE A 20 33.78 5.07 29.87
CA ILE A 20 32.93 4.22 29.08
C ILE A 20 31.54 4.89 29.05
N TYR A 21 31.01 5.04 27.86
CA TYR A 21 29.65 5.57 27.60
C TYR A 21 28.78 4.48 26.95
N THR A 22 27.53 4.39 27.37
CA THR A 22 26.50 3.59 26.71
C THR A 22 25.12 4.21 26.98
N ASN A 23 24.19 4.07 26.04
CA ASN A 23 22.78 4.45 26.24
C ASN A 23 21.91 3.30 26.75
N CYS A 24 22.47 2.06 26.81
CA CYS A 24 21.75 0.89 27.29
C CYS A 24 21.37 1.02 28.77
N LYS A 25 20.20 0.49 29.17
CA LYS A 25 19.81 0.36 30.59
C LYS A 25 20.83 -0.48 31.36
N LYS A 26 20.94 -0.26 32.68
CA LYS A 26 21.78 -1.07 33.55
C LYS A 26 21.23 -2.49 33.59
N ARG A 27 22.09 -3.48 33.35
CA ARG A 27 21.78 -4.91 33.42
C ARG A 27 22.99 -5.67 33.98
N GLU A 28 22.79 -6.92 34.37
CA GLU A 28 23.87 -7.82 34.71
C GLU A 28 24.66 -8.16 33.44
N GLY A 29 26.00 -8.22 33.56
CA GLY A 29 26.91 -8.47 32.46
C GLY A 29 27.27 -7.22 31.62
N CYS A 30 27.76 -7.47 30.41
CA CYS A 30 28.22 -6.42 29.47
C CYS A 30 27.05 -5.66 28.84
N SER A 31 27.28 -4.38 28.57
CA SER A 31 26.36 -3.63 27.72
C SER A 31 26.45 -4.12 26.29
N PRO A 32 25.33 -4.27 25.55
CA PRO A 32 25.34 -4.67 24.14
C PRO A 32 26.27 -3.84 23.29
N TRP A 33 26.34 -2.53 23.56
CA TRP A 33 27.34 -1.67 22.98
C TRP A 33 27.84 -0.63 23.98
N SER A 34 29.09 -0.21 23.80
CA SER A 34 29.70 0.85 24.59
C SER A 34 30.77 1.59 23.77
N ILE A 35 31.03 2.82 24.14
CA ILE A 35 32.14 3.61 23.63
C ILE A 35 33.14 3.79 24.80
N LYS A 36 34.32 3.17 24.69
CA LYS A 36 35.43 3.37 25.63
C LYS A 36 36.35 4.43 25.06
N ALA A 37 36.59 5.50 25.81
CA ALA A 37 37.41 6.62 25.36
C ALA A 37 38.40 7.07 26.43
N GLU A 38 39.52 7.64 25.99
CA GLU A 38 40.48 8.29 26.90
C GLU A 38 39.86 9.51 27.56
N GLU A 39 39.09 10.30 26.79
CA GLU A 39 38.37 11.48 27.26
C GLU A 39 36.98 11.55 26.63
N VAL A 40 35.98 11.84 27.45
CA VAL A 40 34.60 12.15 27.02
C VAL A 40 34.24 13.52 27.56
N LYS A 41 33.92 14.45 26.67
CA LYS A 41 33.49 15.81 26.99
C LYS A 41 32.03 16.02 26.61
N HIS A 42 31.20 16.35 27.59
CA HIS A 42 29.84 16.77 27.34
C HIS A 42 29.84 18.30 27.13
N ASP A 43 29.79 18.72 25.88
CA ASP A 43 29.68 20.13 25.48
C ASP A 43 28.22 20.56 25.51
N LYS A 44 27.83 21.17 26.63
CA LYS A 44 26.45 21.63 26.85
C LYS A 44 26.04 22.76 25.95
N LYS A 45 26.99 23.62 25.52
CA LYS A 45 26.73 24.74 24.63
C LYS A 45 26.35 24.26 23.24
N ASN A 46 27.11 23.32 22.70
CA ASN A 46 26.90 22.74 21.39
C ASN A 46 25.99 21.50 21.42
N LYS A 47 25.47 21.11 22.59
CA LYS A 47 24.59 19.96 22.84
C LYS A 47 25.14 18.67 22.20
N ARG A 48 26.42 18.37 22.42
CA ARG A 48 27.09 17.17 21.88
C ARG A 48 28.03 16.55 22.90
N ILE A 49 28.25 15.26 22.72
CA ILE A 49 29.21 14.47 23.51
C ILE A 49 30.38 14.14 22.60
N GLU A 50 31.56 14.65 22.93
CA GLU A 50 32.82 14.48 22.18
C GLU A 50 33.68 13.41 22.83
N TYR A 51 34.34 12.61 22.03
CA TYR A 51 35.22 11.53 22.44
C TYR A 51 36.58 11.69 21.81
N LYS A 52 37.65 11.45 22.62
CA LYS A 52 39.00 11.35 22.12
C LYS A 52 39.53 9.93 22.33
N LYS A 53 40.20 9.38 21.30
CA LYS A 53 40.74 8.02 21.26
C LYS A 53 39.68 7.01 21.70
N ALA A 54 38.59 7.00 20.97
CA ALA A 54 37.43 6.19 21.26
C ALA A 54 37.48 4.83 20.57
N SER A 55 37.11 3.76 21.26
CA SER A 55 36.82 2.47 20.67
C SER A 55 35.35 2.14 20.87
N PHE A 56 34.67 1.91 19.78
CA PHE A 56 33.32 1.33 19.80
C PHE A 56 33.43 -0.18 20.09
N ARG A 57 32.67 -0.64 21.05
CA ARG A 57 32.69 -2.00 21.53
C ARG A 57 31.31 -2.63 21.45
N PHE A 58 31.28 -3.84 20.96
CA PHE A 58 30.09 -4.69 20.93
C PHE A 58 30.32 -5.87 21.87
N TYR A 59 29.50 -5.98 22.94
CA TYR A 59 29.71 -6.94 24.05
C TYR A 59 31.16 -6.97 24.52
N ASP A 60 31.74 -5.80 24.80
CA ASP A 60 33.12 -5.57 25.21
C ASP A 60 34.22 -5.93 24.19
N VAL A 61 33.88 -6.44 23.01
CA VAL A 61 34.81 -6.65 21.90
C VAL A 61 35.00 -5.34 21.14
N PRO A 62 36.21 -4.78 20.99
CA PRO A 62 36.46 -3.57 20.22
C PRO A 62 36.27 -3.87 18.72
N VAL A 63 35.36 -3.14 18.07
CA VAL A 63 35.03 -3.33 16.65
C VAL A 63 35.57 -2.20 15.79
N LEU A 64 35.50 -0.94 16.30
CA LEU A 64 35.92 0.26 15.57
C LEU A 64 36.70 1.19 16.48
N TYR A 65 37.71 1.87 15.92
CA TYR A 65 38.51 2.89 16.61
C TYR A 65 38.36 4.24 15.90
N PHE A 66 38.13 5.28 16.70
CA PHE A 66 38.00 6.66 16.25
C PHE A 66 38.97 7.56 17.03
N PRO A 67 39.95 8.25 16.38
CA PRO A 67 40.82 9.22 17.05
C PRO A 67 40.01 10.36 17.70
N LYS A 68 39.00 10.84 17.01
CA LYS A 68 37.97 11.78 17.49
C LYS A 68 36.61 11.36 16.95
N PHE A 69 35.61 11.42 17.81
CA PHE A 69 34.23 11.10 17.46
C PHE A 69 33.30 11.99 18.30
N PHE A 70 32.14 12.30 17.80
CA PHE A 70 31.08 12.95 18.59
C PHE A 70 29.71 12.43 18.18
N HIS A 71 28.78 12.51 19.10
CA HIS A 71 27.37 12.29 18.84
C HIS A 71 26.53 13.35 19.58
N PRO A 72 25.26 13.55 19.17
CA PRO A 72 24.36 14.48 19.84
C PRO A 72 24.13 14.10 21.30
N ASP A 73 23.87 15.13 22.11
CA ASP A 73 23.26 14.93 23.41
C ASP A 73 21.88 14.31 23.26
N PRO A 74 21.45 13.40 24.15
CA PRO A 74 20.11 12.78 24.07
C PRO A 74 18.92 13.75 24.08
N THR A 75 19.14 15.02 24.46
CA THR A 75 18.11 16.06 24.42
C THR A 75 17.92 16.68 23.04
N VAL A 76 18.82 16.40 22.10
CA VAL A 76 18.76 16.91 20.73
C VAL A 76 17.88 16.02 19.88
N LYS A 77 16.77 16.56 19.38
CA LYS A 77 15.82 15.82 18.54
C LYS A 77 16.34 15.51 17.13
N ARG A 78 17.21 16.40 16.57
CA ARG A 78 17.77 16.27 15.21
C ARG A 78 19.22 16.75 15.18
N GLN A 79 20.13 15.92 14.70
CA GLN A 79 21.53 16.28 14.49
C GLN A 79 22.15 15.46 13.36
N SER A 80 23.08 16.08 12.62
CA SER A 80 23.85 15.41 11.58
C SER A 80 24.72 14.28 12.14
N GLY A 81 24.81 13.18 11.42
CA GLY A 81 25.63 12.01 11.80
C GLY A 81 25.41 10.80 10.91
N PHE A 82 26.24 9.79 11.09
CA PHE A 82 26.05 8.50 10.43
C PHE A 82 24.80 7.81 10.94
N LEU A 83 24.03 7.28 10.01
CA LEU A 83 22.94 6.35 10.30
C LEU A 83 23.48 4.92 10.36
N ALA A 84 22.63 3.98 10.77
CA ALA A 84 23.01 2.57 10.85
C ALA A 84 23.44 2.05 9.46
N PRO A 85 24.62 1.45 9.35
CA PRO A 85 25.04 0.82 8.12
C PRO A 85 24.27 -0.49 7.90
N SER A 86 24.12 -0.87 6.65
CA SER A 86 23.55 -2.16 6.25
C SER A 86 24.45 -2.88 5.28
N ILE A 87 24.52 -4.20 5.42
CA ILE A 87 25.27 -5.09 4.54
C ILE A 87 24.27 -6.01 3.86
N LEU A 88 24.36 -6.12 2.55
CA LEU A 88 23.63 -7.09 1.77
C LEU A 88 24.62 -7.98 1.02
N THR A 89 24.47 -9.29 1.16
CA THR A 89 25.22 -10.28 0.41
C THR A 89 24.28 -10.97 -0.57
N GLN A 90 24.61 -10.93 -1.84
CA GLN A 90 23.83 -11.50 -2.94
C GLN A 90 24.73 -12.37 -3.82
N ASN A 91 24.12 -13.27 -4.61
CA ASN A 91 24.85 -14.10 -5.58
C ASN A 91 25.52 -13.26 -6.68
N THR A 92 24.97 -12.11 -7.00
CA THR A 92 25.42 -11.24 -8.09
C THR A 92 26.43 -10.19 -7.63
N ALA A 93 26.23 -9.59 -6.46
CA ALA A 93 27.12 -8.59 -5.89
C ALA A 93 26.77 -8.33 -4.40
N SER A 94 27.78 -8.23 -3.56
CA SER A 94 27.60 -7.83 -2.15
C SER A 94 27.89 -6.34 -2.00
N TYR A 95 27.21 -5.68 -1.08
CA TYR A 95 27.46 -4.26 -0.84
C TYR A 95 27.25 -3.83 0.61
N LEU A 96 27.95 -2.76 0.97
CA LEU A 96 27.82 -2.03 2.23
C LEU A 96 27.20 -0.66 1.96
N THR A 97 26.11 -0.34 2.65
CA THR A 97 25.53 1.01 2.63
C THR A 97 25.86 1.74 3.93
N THR A 98 26.38 2.96 3.84
CA THR A 98 26.78 3.77 5.01
C THR A 98 26.11 5.16 4.94
N PRO A 99 24.83 5.29 5.30
CA PRO A 99 24.12 6.55 5.16
C PRO A 99 24.65 7.60 6.16
N TYR A 100 24.69 8.86 5.71
CA TYR A 100 24.98 10.02 6.55
C TYR A 100 23.84 11.02 6.45
N TYR A 101 23.31 11.38 7.60
CA TYR A 101 22.21 12.33 7.74
C TYR A 101 22.73 13.74 8.04
N PHE A 102 22.30 14.72 7.28
CA PHE A 102 22.56 16.15 7.47
C PHE A 102 21.30 16.85 7.97
N ALA A 103 21.29 17.29 9.21
CA ALA A 103 20.26 18.18 9.75
C ALA A 103 20.58 19.61 9.30
N ILE A 104 20.01 20.07 8.20
CA ILE A 104 20.28 21.39 7.62
C ILE A 104 19.60 22.48 8.43
N SER A 105 18.30 22.26 8.79
CA SER A 105 17.51 23.17 9.62
C SER A 105 16.47 22.40 10.42
N GLU A 106 15.66 23.09 11.23
CA GLU A 106 14.54 22.44 11.93
C GLU A 106 13.51 21.80 10.97
N SER A 107 13.41 22.33 9.76
CA SER A 107 12.42 21.93 8.75
C SER A 107 13.01 21.31 7.48
N SER A 108 14.34 21.11 7.40
CA SER A 108 14.98 20.51 6.23
C SER A 108 16.14 19.62 6.61
N ASP A 109 16.33 18.55 5.85
CA ASP A 109 17.43 17.61 5.99
C ASP A 109 17.84 17.02 4.63
N PHE A 110 19.02 16.39 4.65
CA PHE A 110 19.55 15.66 3.52
C PHE A 110 20.20 14.36 4.03
N THR A 111 19.88 13.26 3.40
CA THR A 111 20.51 11.95 3.67
C THR A 111 21.34 11.54 2.46
N PHE A 112 22.63 11.36 2.66
CA PHE A 112 23.54 10.81 1.64
C PHE A 112 23.80 9.35 1.95
N SER A 113 23.49 8.46 1.01
CA SER A 113 23.53 6.99 1.18
C SER A 113 24.44 6.35 0.13
N PRO A 114 25.77 6.41 0.31
CA PRO A 114 26.69 5.69 -0.58
C PRO A 114 26.55 4.19 -0.37
N ARG A 115 26.56 3.45 -1.47
CA ARG A 115 26.52 2.00 -1.53
C ARG A 115 27.81 1.51 -2.19
N PHE A 116 28.65 0.83 -1.41
CA PHE A 116 29.94 0.31 -1.82
C PHE A 116 29.83 -1.17 -2.19
N TYR A 117 30.06 -1.49 -3.43
CA TYR A 117 30.02 -2.86 -3.94
C TYR A 117 31.39 -3.52 -3.88
N ASP A 118 31.42 -4.84 -3.83
CA ASP A 118 32.64 -5.66 -3.83
C ASP A 118 33.20 -5.89 -5.23
N ASN A 119 32.36 -5.90 -6.26
CA ASN A 119 32.72 -6.33 -7.62
C ASN A 119 32.12 -5.49 -8.75
N GLN A 120 31.53 -4.35 -8.45
CA GLN A 120 30.97 -3.41 -9.45
C GLN A 120 31.06 -1.97 -8.95
N GLU A 121 30.66 -1.02 -9.81
CA GLU A 121 30.64 0.40 -9.53
C GLU A 121 29.70 0.77 -8.38
N ASN A 122 30.15 1.72 -7.58
CA ASN A 122 29.41 2.23 -6.45
C ASN A 122 28.19 3.05 -6.86
N ILE A 123 27.15 3.05 -6.01
CA ILE A 123 25.98 3.89 -6.17
C ILE A 123 26.00 4.96 -5.08
N TYR A 124 25.73 6.19 -5.49
CA TYR A 124 25.61 7.33 -4.61
C TYR A 124 24.18 7.85 -4.68
N GLN A 125 23.43 7.72 -3.57
CA GLN A 125 22.04 8.19 -3.47
C GLN A 125 21.94 9.33 -2.47
N GLY A 126 21.13 10.33 -2.78
CA GLY A 126 20.84 11.47 -1.95
C GLY A 126 19.35 11.75 -1.85
N GLU A 127 18.83 11.86 -0.63
CA GLU A 127 17.44 12.24 -0.34
C GLU A 127 17.41 13.57 0.39
N TYR A 128 16.71 14.55 -0.17
CA TYR A 128 16.49 15.87 0.46
C TYR A 128 15.01 16.02 0.82
N ARG A 129 14.75 16.46 2.05
CA ARG A 129 13.40 16.72 2.54
C ARG A 129 13.29 18.13 3.11
N LYS A 130 12.18 18.78 2.82
CA LYS A 130 11.86 20.09 3.38
C LYS A 130 10.37 20.20 3.66
N VAL A 131 10.03 20.59 4.87
CA VAL A 131 8.64 20.85 5.30
C VAL A 131 8.55 22.30 5.75
N SER A 132 7.54 23.02 5.30
CA SER A 132 7.18 24.34 5.80
C SER A 132 5.71 24.38 6.20
N LYS A 133 5.18 25.52 6.61
CA LYS A 133 3.79 25.64 7.04
C LYS A 133 2.78 25.13 5.99
N HIS A 134 3.08 25.38 4.71
CA HIS A 134 2.17 25.10 3.59
C HIS A 134 2.80 24.26 2.49
N THR A 135 4.03 23.77 2.68
CA THR A 135 4.69 22.97 1.63
C THR A 135 5.46 21.80 2.22
N ASN A 136 5.43 20.69 1.50
CA ASN A 136 6.24 19.51 1.77
C ASN A 136 6.96 19.10 0.48
N HIS A 137 8.29 18.93 0.54
CA HIS A 137 9.12 18.57 -0.60
C HIS A 137 10.02 17.40 -0.24
N ILE A 138 10.07 16.41 -1.12
CA ILE A 138 11.00 15.28 -1.07
C ILE A 138 11.65 15.17 -2.45
N PHE A 139 12.98 15.11 -2.48
CA PHE A 139 13.77 14.86 -3.68
C PHE A 139 14.68 13.68 -3.40
N ASP A 140 14.72 12.73 -4.30
CA ASP A 140 15.58 11.56 -4.22
C ASP A 140 16.28 11.32 -5.56
N ALA A 141 17.59 11.19 -5.53
CA ALA A 141 18.38 11.00 -6.73
C ALA A 141 19.54 10.04 -6.47
N SER A 142 19.90 9.24 -7.45
CA SER A 142 21.11 8.46 -7.39
C SER A 142 21.86 8.43 -8.71
N ILE A 143 23.15 8.12 -8.60
CA ILE A 143 24.04 7.93 -9.73
C ILE A 143 24.94 6.71 -9.50
N LYS A 144 25.07 5.90 -10.54
CA LYS A 144 26.09 4.86 -10.71
C LYS A 144 26.92 5.24 -11.94
N ASN A 145 28.23 5.41 -11.78
CA ASN A 145 29.12 5.68 -12.90
C ASN A 145 29.67 4.36 -13.43
N ASP A 146 29.52 4.09 -14.73
CA ASP A 146 30.25 3.01 -15.37
C ASP A 146 31.67 3.48 -15.70
N ASP A 147 32.68 2.65 -15.37
CA ASP A 147 34.09 2.98 -15.61
C ASP A 147 34.34 3.20 -17.10
N ALA A 148 34.73 4.41 -17.48
CA ALA A 148 35.06 4.80 -18.83
C ALA A 148 36.29 4.03 -19.40
N PHE A 149 37.04 3.30 -18.56
CA PHE A 149 38.21 2.51 -18.95
C PHE A 149 37.88 1.14 -19.52
N ILE A 150 36.69 0.57 -19.23
CA ILE A 150 36.33 -0.80 -19.66
C ILE A 150 35.28 -0.80 -20.77
N SER A 151 34.42 0.23 -20.84
CA SER A 151 33.37 0.35 -21.84
C SER A 151 33.54 1.63 -22.68
N LYS A 152 33.60 1.50 -24.00
CA LYS A 152 33.61 2.65 -24.94
C LYS A 152 32.31 3.49 -24.93
N LYS A 153 31.38 3.21 -24.04
CA LYS A 153 30.09 3.87 -23.92
C LYS A 153 29.92 4.32 -22.47
N ASN A 154 30.22 5.61 -22.21
CA ASN A 154 29.85 6.27 -20.95
C ASN A 154 28.32 6.24 -20.78
N SER A 155 27.80 5.29 -20.03
CA SER A 155 26.39 5.21 -19.68
C SER A 155 26.26 5.25 -18.15
N SER A 156 26.33 6.45 -17.57
CA SER A 156 25.94 6.62 -16.17
C SER A 156 24.48 6.23 -16.02
N GLN A 157 24.18 5.40 -15.02
CA GLN A 157 22.82 5.04 -14.67
C GLN A 157 22.36 5.93 -13.52
N THR A 158 21.22 6.58 -13.70
CA THR A 158 20.70 7.56 -12.75
C THR A 158 19.21 7.40 -12.53
N HIS A 159 18.73 7.83 -11.36
CA HIS A 159 17.35 8.19 -11.16
C HIS A 159 17.24 9.59 -10.57
N PHE A 160 16.11 10.24 -10.84
CA PHE A 160 15.69 11.47 -10.16
C PHE A 160 14.19 11.43 -9.92
N PHE A 161 13.81 11.50 -8.65
CA PHE A 161 12.42 11.52 -8.20
C PHE A 161 12.18 12.74 -7.35
N SER A 162 10.99 13.33 -7.49
CA SER A 162 10.56 14.43 -6.64
C SER A 162 9.07 14.30 -6.33
N ASN A 163 8.70 14.70 -5.12
CA ASN A 163 7.32 14.88 -4.71
C ASN A 163 7.21 16.18 -3.92
N SER A 164 6.30 17.04 -4.34
CA SER A 164 6.08 18.36 -3.75
C SER A 164 4.59 18.59 -3.57
N THR A 165 4.15 18.77 -2.34
CA THR A 165 2.79 19.17 -2.00
C THR A 165 2.81 20.62 -1.53
N ILE A 166 1.94 21.46 -2.11
CA ILE A 166 1.79 22.88 -1.82
C ILE A 166 0.33 23.11 -1.46
N GLU A 167 0.07 23.42 -0.19
CA GLU A 167 -1.24 23.89 0.24
C GLU A 167 -1.46 25.32 -0.29
N THR A 168 -2.60 25.51 -0.92
CA THR A 168 -2.97 26.79 -1.53
C THR A 168 -4.17 27.36 -0.79
N ASN A 169 -4.24 28.69 -0.69
CA ASN A 169 -5.34 29.41 -0.04
C ASN A 169 -6.14 30.15 -1.13
N PHE A 170 -6.86 29.42 -1.97
CA PHE A 170 -7.78 30.04 -2.90
C PHE A 170 -9.12 30.29 -2.21
N ASP A 171 -9.62 31.52 -2.26
CA ASP A 171 -10.90 31.93 -1.63
C ASP A 171 -12.12 31.10 -2.10
N LEU A 172 -11.97 30.43 -3.24
CA LEU A 172 -13.01 29.56 -3.81
C LEU A 172 -13.19 28.26 -3.03
N PHE A 173 -12.17 27.79 -2.31
CA PHE A 173 -12.13 26.52 -1.60
C PHE A 173 -11.83 26.72 -0.12
N ASP A 174 -12.39 25.86 0.74
CA ASP A 174 -12.04 25.78 2.16
C ASP A 174 -10.68 25.13 2.36
N TYR A 175 -10.36 24.20 1.46
CA TYR A 175 -9.06 23.54 1.37
C TYR A 175 -8.67 23.35 -0.09
N SER A 176 -7.42 23.65 -0.42
CA SER A 176 -6.87 23.38 -1.73
C SER A 176 -5.37 23.08 -1.69
N LYS A 177 -4.90 22.23 -2.59
CA LYS A 177 -3.48 21.89 -2.72
C LYS A 177 -3.09 21.61 -4.17
N ILE A 178 -1.79 21.74 -4.43
CA ILE A 178 -1.13 21.29 -5.66
C ILE A 178 -0.12 20.22 -5.28
N ASP A 179 -0.24 19.05 -5.89
CA ASP A 179 0.73 17.96 -5.81
C ASP A 179 1.51 17.89 -7.13
N ILE A 180 2.84 17.93 -7.05
CA ILE A 180 3.75 17.80 -8.19
C ILE A 180 4.65 16.61 -7.93
N GLN A 181 4.59 15.62 -8.80
CA GLN A 181 5.42 14.42 -8.75
C GLN A 181 6.16 14.29 -10.07
N PHE A 182 7.47 14.05 -9.99
CA PHE A 182 8.30 13.77 -11.16
C PHE A 182 9.15 12.54 -10.90
N GLN A 183 9.19 11.63 -11.86
CA GLN A 183 9.94 10.39 -11.78
C GLN A 183 10.65 10.14 -13.12
N SER A 184 11.95 9.92 -13.07
CA SER A 184 12.76 9.63 -14.25
C SER A 184 13.91 8.70 -13.92
N VAL A 185 14.22 7.80 -14.83
CA VAL A 185 15.39 6.92 -14.80
C VAL A 185 16.12 6.98 -16.13
N SER A 186 17.42 6.84 -16.12
CA SER A 186 18.21 6.79 -17.36
C SER A 186 18.27 5.39 -17.99
N ASN A 187 17.89 4.36 -17.24
CA ASN A 187 17.87 2.97 -17.68
C ASN A 187 16.69 2.23 -17.06
N ASP A 188 15.89 1.56 -17.86
CA ASP A 188 14.63 0.91 -17.47
C ASP A 188 14.81 -0.17 -16.40
N LYS A 189 15.98 -0.78 -16.32
CA LYS A 189 16.28 -1.88 -15.39
C LYS A 189 17.00 -1.41 -14.14
N TYR A 190 17.41 -0.14 -14.07
CA TYR A 190 18.24 0.40 -12.99
C TYR A 190 17.64 0.17 -11.61
N LEU A 191 16.34 0.48 -11.44
CA LEU A 191 15.65 0.34 -10.15
C LEU A 191 15.58 -1.10 -9.68
N LYS A 192 15.29 -2.04 -10.61
CA LYS A 192 15.15 -3.46 -10.30
C LYS A 192 16.51 -4.11 -10.04
N ILE A 193 17.50 -3.90 -10.93
CA ILE A 193 18.81 -4.54 -10.82
C ILE A 193 19.54 -4.14 -9.54
N HIS A 194 19.43 -2.85 -9.17
CA HIS A 194 20.15 -2.35 -8.00
C HIS A 194 19.27 -2.25 -6.75
N ASN A 195 18.03 -2.73 -6.81
CA ASN A 195 17.09 -2.67 -5.69
C ASN A 195 17.08 -1.28 -5.04
N ILE A 196 16.81 -0.26 -5.88
CA ILE A 196 16.77 1.14 -5.43
C ILE A 196 15.49 1.37 -4.65
N ASN A 197 15.62 1.70 -3.38
CA ASN A 197 14.51 2.09 -2.53
C ASN A 197 14.38 3.62 -2.50
N SER A 198 13.17 4.10 -2.71
CA SER A 198 12.83 5.52 -2.60
C SER A 198 11.46 5.68 -1.91
N PRO A 199 11.28 6.68 -1.04
CA PRO A 199 9.97 6.94 -0.43
C PRO A 199 8.94 7.50 -1.42
N ILE A 200 9.33 7.79 -2.65
CA ILE A 200 8.49 8.46 -3.66
C ILE A 200 7.86 7.44 -4.62
N ILE A 201 8.52 6.31 -4.89
CA ILE A 201 8.04 5.31 -5.85
C ILE A 201 7.20 4.22 -5.20
N ASN A 202 6.15 3.79 -5.91
CA ASN A 202 5.30 2.65 -5.53
C ASN A 202 5.60 1.40 -6.37
N SER A 203 6.30 1.56 -7.50
CA SER A 203 6.60 0.48 -8.44
C SER A 203 7.99 0.66 -9.05
N ASN A 204 8.74 -0.43 -9.17
CA ASN A 204 10.02 -0.46 -9.87
C ASN A 204 9.88 -0.74 -11.38
N SER A 205 8.65 -0.88 -11.88
CA SER A 205 8.35 -1.18 -13.28
C SER A 205 7.53 -0.11 -13.99
N THR A 206 6.92 0.81 -13.24
CA THR A 206 6.10 1.89 -13.80
C THR A 206 6.39 3.18 -13.06
N LEU A 207 6.83 4.20 -13.79
CA LEU A 207 7.00 5.55 -13.27
C LEU A 207 5.73 6.36 -13.52
N ASN A 208 5.41 7.28 -12.59
CA ASN A 208 4.31 8.20 -12.72
C ASN A 208 4.81 9.62 -12.43
N SER A 209 4.71 10.50 -13.43
CA SER A 209 4.94 11.93 -13.26
C SER A 209 3.62 12.67 -13.40
N LYS A 210 3.29 13.54 -12.45
CA LYS A 210 2.00 14.24 -12.44
C LYS A 210 2.06 15.62 -11.82
N ILE A 211 1.15 16.46 -12.25
CA ILE A 211 0.76 17.68 -11.56
C ILE A 211 -0.75 17.61 -11.32
N LYS A 212 -1.17 17.74 -10.07
CA LYS A 212 -2.57 17.62 -9.65
C LYS A 212 -2.95 18.81 -8.79
N PHE A 213 -4.08 19.42 -9.12
CA PHE A 213 -4.76 20.37 -8.25
C PHE A 213 -5.98 19.70 -7.62
N GLU A 214 -6.14 19.83 -6.32
CA GLU A 214 -7.31 19.38 -5.57
C GLU A 214 -7.89 20.55 -4.78
N GLY A 215 -9.23 20.62 -4.71
CA GLY A 215 -9.96 21.59 -3.92
C GLY A 215 -11.25 21.01 -3.36
N SER A 216 -11.60 21.43 -2.15
CA SER A 216 -12.87 21.08 -1.52
C SER A 216 -13.52 22.29 -0.86
N LYS A 217 -14.86 22.35 -0.92
CA LYS A 217 -15.67 23.36 -0.24
C LYS A 217 -17.04 22.77 0.11
N ASP A 218 -17.39 22.78 1.39
CA ASP A 218 -18.58 22.10 1.89
C ASP A 218 -18.61 20.62 1.41
N SER A 219 -19.61 20.28 0.62
CA SER A 219 -19.79 18.96 0.00
C SER A 219 -19.25 18.85 -1.44
N LEU A 220 -18.59 19.90 -1.95
CA LEU A 220 -17.94 19.90 -3.25
C LEU A 220 -16.54 19.35 -3.13
N GLU A 221 -16.20 18.36 -3.95
CA GLU A 221 -14.86 17.85 -4.16
C GLU A 221 -14.50 18.00 -5.63
N PHE A 222 -13.30 18.51 -5.90
CA PHE A 222 -12.80 18.72 -7.24
C PHE A 222 -11.33 18.35 -7.32
N TYR A 223 -10.94 17.67 -8.39
CA TYR A 223 -9.56 17.62 -8.81
C TYR A 223 -9.40 17.70 -10.32
N ILE A 224 -8.26 18.19 -10.75
CA ILE A 224 -7.78 18.12 -12.12
C ILE A 224 -6.29 17.82 -12.12
N ASP A 225 -5.87 16.94 -12.99
CA ASP A 225 -4.46 16.58 -13.12
C ASP A 225 -4.01 16.38 -14.58
N ALA A 226 -2.69 16.37 -14.74
CA ALA A 226 -1.98 15.91 -15.92
C ALA A 226 -0.99 14.84 -15.48
N GLU A 227 -1.04 13.67 -16.09
CA GLU A 227 -0.23 12.51 -15.73
C GLU A 227 0.51 11.94 -16.94
N ILE A 228 1.72 11.44 -16.68
CA ILE A 228 2.52 10.66 -17.63
C ILE A 228 2.93 9.38 -16.91
N TYR A 229 2.53 8.26 -17.47
CA TYR A 229 3.02 6.94 -17.05
C TYR A 229 4.07 6.47 -18.02
N GLU A 230 5.16 5.90 -17.46
CA GLU A 230 6.24 5.27 -18.21
C GLU A 230 6.38 3.81 -17.76
N ASP A 231 6.08 2.86 -18.65
CA ASP A 231 6.22 1.42 -18.41
C ASP A 231 7.63 0.95 -18.78
N LEU A 232 8.47 0.74 -17.76
CA LEU A 232 9.85 0.31 -17.89
C LEU A 232 10.02 -1.15 -18.39
N THR A 233 8.93 -1.89 -18.53
CA THR A 233 8.95 -3.27 -19.05
C THR A 233 8.85 -3.33 -20.58
N LYS A 234 8.42 -2.24 -21.21
CA LYS A 234 8.24 -2.15 -22.66
C LYS A 234 9.57 -1.91 -23.37
N LYS A 235 9.79 -2.64 -24.46
CA LYS A 235 11.01 -2.52 -25.27
C LYS A 235 10.94 -1.39 -26.30
N ASN A 236 9.74 -1.07 -26.77
CA ASN A 236 9.51 -0.05 -27.78
C ASN A 236 9.08 1.25 -27.12
N ASP A 237 9.76 2.34 -27.41
CA ASP A 237 9.43 3.67 -26.89
C ASP A 237 8.00 4.09 -27.25
N SER A 238 7.48 3.62 -28.38
CA SER A 238 6.11 3.89 -28.82
C SER A 238 5.02 3.39 -27.85
N ASP A 239 5.29 2.29 -27.14
CA ASP A 239 4.32 1.62 -26.27
C ASP A 239 4.60 1.90 -24.78
N LYS A 240 5.69 2.63 -24.51
CA LYS A 240 6.23 2.88 -23.19
C LYS A 240 5.45 3.97 -22.43
N TYR A 241 4.95 4.97 -23.15
CA TYR A 241 4.35 6.15 -22.53
C TYR A 241 2.84 6.19 -22.67
N GLU A 242 2.19 6.57 -21.59
CA GLU A 242 0.77 6.90 -21.52
C GLU A 242 0.62 8.33 -20.98
N PHE A 243 -0.02 9.20 -21.76
CA PHE A 243 -0.30 10.58 -21.40
C PHE A 243 -1.78 10.75 -21.10
N ILE A 244 -2.10 11.31 -19.95
CA ILE A 244 -3.48 11.64 -19.56
C ILE A 244 -3.53 13.14 -19.25
N PHE A 245 -4.25 13.90 -20.09
CA PHE A 245 -4.40 15.33 -19.90
C PHE A 245 -5.59 15.90 -20.68
N PRO A 246 -6.56 16.55 -19.99
CA PRO A 246 -6.73 16.52 -18.54
C PRO A 246 -7.30 15.20 -18.07
N ASN A 247 -7.12 14.90 -16.77
CA ASN A 247 -7.92 14.00 -16.00
C ASN A 247 -8.63 14.82 -14.92
N PHE A 248 -9.93 14.70 -14.75
CA PHE A 248 -10.64 15.50 -13.75
C PHE A 248 -11.78 14.72 -13.11
N ASN A 249 -12.12 15.10 -11.90
CA ASN A 249 -13.31 14.67 -11.19
C ASN A 249 -13.89 15.85 -10.42
N LEU A 250 -15.20 15.98 -10.47
CA LEU A 250 -15.99 16.91 -9.69
C LEU A 250 -17.16 16.14 -9.11
N SER A 251 -17.36 16.19 -7.80
CA SER A 251 -18.53 15.63 -7.15
C SER A 251 -19.11 16.62 -6.14
N LYS A 252 -20.44 16.63 -6.03
CA LYS A 252 -21.15 17.48 -5.07
C LYS A 252 -22.39 16.78 -4.56
N VAL A 253 -22.51 16.69 -3.24
CA VAL A 253 -23.78 16.31 -2.60
C VAL A 253 -24.66 17.55 -2.53
N LEU A 254 -25.87 17.44 -3.08
CA LEU A 254 -26.86 18.52 -3.11
C LEU A 254 -27.82 18.37 -1.95
N GLU A 255 -28.10 19.47 -1.28
CA GLU A 255 -29.24 19.53 -0.38
C GLU A 255 -30.53 19.43 -1.20
N THR A 256 -31.40 18.53 -0.79
CA THR A 256 -32.69 18.32 -1.48
C THR A 256 -33.84 18.37 -0.49
N LYS A 257 -34.97 18.90 -0.95
CA LYS A 257 -36.24 18.83 -0.20
C LYS A 257 -36.87 17.43 -0.25
N LEU A 258 -36.33 16.53 -1.09
CA LEU A 258 -36.72 15.13 -1.14
C LEU A 258 -36.10 14.43 0.09
N ASN A 259 -36.81 13.49 0.69
CA ASN A 259 -36.33 12.71 1.81
C ASN A 259 -35.22 11.76 1.37
N GLY A 260 -33.98 12.26 1.26
CA GLY A 260 -32.83 11.50 0.78
C GLY A 260 -31.61 12.37 0.51
N SER A 261 -30.62 11.80 -0.11
CA SER A 261 -29.40 12.46 -0.60
C SER A 261 -29.35 12.43 -2.13
N MET A 262 -28.89 13.52 -2.73
CA MET A 262 -28.66 13.62 -4.17
C MET A 262 -27.21 14.01 -4.41
N GLU A 263 -26.53 13.31 -5.30
CA GLU A 263 -25.15 13.55 -5.69
C GLU A 263 -25.07 13.78 -7.19
N ILE A 264 -24.31 14.80 -7.59
CA ILE A 264 -23.91 15.03 -8.97
C ILE A 264 -22.40 14.80 -9.04
N ALA A 265 -21.98 13.98 -10.00
CA ALA A 265 -20.57 13.76 -10.29
C ALA A 265 -20.30 13.98 -11.78
N SER A 266 -19.15 14.57 -12.08
CA SER A 266 -18.65 14.70 -13.45
C SER A 266 -17.16 14.32 -13.45
N SER A 267 -16.79 13.37 -14.27
CA SER A 267 -15.41 12.92 -14.41
C SER A 267 -15.05 12.77 -15.88
N GLY A 268 -13.77 12.86 -16.19
CA GLY A 268 -13.34 12.66 -17.56
C GLY A 268 -11.84 12.71 -17.74
N TYR A 269 -11.43 12.22 -18.88
CA TYR A 269 -10.02 12.19 -19.26
C TYR A 269 -9.83 12.34 -20.78
N ASN A 270 -8.65 12.80 -21.16
CA ASN A 270 -8.11 12.69 -22.50
C ASN A 270 -6.79 11.93 -22.42
N LYS A 271 -6.78 10.72 -22.98
CA LYS A 271 -5.71 9.75 -22.88
C LYS A 271 -5.09 9.47 -24.26
N LEU A 272 -3.76 9.50 -24.33
CA LEU A 272 -2.98 9.13 -25.50
C LEU A 272 -1.98 8.04 -25.11
N PHE A 273 -2.01 6.90 -25.77
CA PHE A 273 -1.16 5.75 -25.48
C PHE A 273 -0.92 4.87 -26.72
N GLU A 274 0.01 3.93 -26.65
CA GLU A 274 0.39 3.03 -27.75
C GLU A 274 0.51 3.80 -29.10
N THR A 275 1.23 4.94 -29.08
CA THR A 275 1.56 5.83 -30.22
C THR A 275 0.35 6.44 -30.93
N ASN A 276 -0.71 5.70 -31.17
CA ASN A 276 -1.81 6.11 -32.04
C ASN A 276 -3.20 6.00 -31.43
N ILE A 277 -3.32 5.55 -30.17
CA ILE A 277 -4.62 5.41 -29.52
C ILE A 277 -4.91 6.68 -28.74
N ASN A 278 -6.03 7.32 -29.07
CA ASN A 278 -6.53 8.48 -28.34
C ASN A 278 -7.96 8.20 -27.84
N GLU A 279 -8.19 8.45 -26.57
CA GLU A 279 -9.49 8.32 -25.93
C GLU A 279 -9.83 9.60 -25.16
N LYS A 280 -10.98 10.16 -25.46
CA LYS A 280 -11.58 11.30 -24.74
C LYS A 280 -12.88 10.84 -24.16
N VAL A 281 -13.02 10.92 -22.85
CA VAL A 281 -14.20 10.45 -22.13
C VAL A 281 -14.67 11.52 -21.16
N VAL A 282 -15.97 11.76 -21.09
CA VAL A 282 -16.64 12.56 -20.06
C VAL A 282 -17.88 11.81 -19.59
N ILE A 283 -17.99 11.62 -18.30
CA ILE A 283 -19.07 10.92 -17.63
C ILE A 283 -19.74 11.88 -16.67
N ASN A 284 -21.06 11.96 -16.74
CA ASN A 284 -21.85 12.74 -15.80
C ASN A 284 -22.86 11.83 -15.13
N ASP A 285 -22.79 11.73 -13.81
CA ASP A 285 -23.65 10.89 -12.99
C ASP A 285 -24.55 11.76 -12.11
N LEU A 286 -25.83 11.42 -12.06
CA LEU A 286 -26.79 11.93 -11.09
C LEU A 286 -27.32 10.76 -10.28
N LYS A 287 -27.00 10.72 -8.99
CA LYS A 287 -27.42 9.68 -8.07
C LYS A 287 -28.34 10.25 -7.00
N TYR A 288 -29.45 9.56 -6.76
CA TYR A 288 -30.35 9.83 -5.65
C TYR A 288 -30.52 8.58 -4.80
N LYS A 289 -30.52 8.75 -3.48
CA LYS A 289 -30.79 7.69 -2.49
C LYS A 289 -31.78 8.21 -1.46
N SER A 290 -32.95 7.52 -1.35
CA SER A 290 -33.95 7.88 -0.35
C SER A 290 -33.47 7.54 1.07
N LEU A 291 -34.04 8.19 2.07
CA LEU A 291 -33.96 7.74 3.45
C LEU A 291 -34.60 6.36 3.62
N ASN A 292 -34.17 5.63 4.63
CA ASN A 292 -34.81 4.37 5.01
C ASN A 292 -36.22 4.62 5.55
N SER A 293 -37.20 3.93 4.99
CA SER A 293 -38.56 3.86 5.49
C SER A 293 -38.75 2.53 6.23
N ILE A 294 -39.22 2.57 7.45
CA ILE A 294 -39.47 1.38 8.27
C ILE A 294 -40.98 1.21 8.43
N ASN A 295 -41.51 0.09 7.99
CA ASN A 295 -42.92 -0.22 8.16
C ASN A 295 -43.23 -0.84 9.54
N PRO A 296 -44.51 -0.98 9.94
CA PRO A 296 -44.90 -1.56 11.24
C PRO A 296 -44.42 -3.00 11.47
N LEU A 297 -44.06 -3.74 10.40
CA LEU A 297 -43.51 -5.11 10.48
C LEU A 297 -41.99 -5.10 10.66
N GLY A 298 -41.34 -3.94 10.73
CA GLY A 298 -39.90 -3.81 10.86
C GLY A 298 -39.12 -3.96 9.55
N ILE A 299 -39.81 -4.00 8.41
CA ILE A 299 -39.16 -4.04 7.09
C ILE A 299 -38.58 -2.66 6.78
N ILE A 300 -37.30 -2.62 6.46
CA ILE A 300 -36.56 -1.41 6.11
C ILE A 300 -36.49 -1.34 4.58
N ASN A 301 -37.06 -0.27 4.00
CA ASN A 301 -37.07 -0.05 2.58
C ASN A 301 -36.36 1.24 2.21
N ASN A 302 -35.65 1.25 1.11
CA ASN A 302 -35.18 2.47 0.46
C ASN A 302 -35.11 2.24 -1.06
N PHE A 303 -35.02 3.33 -1.81
CA PHE A 303 -34.81 3.26 -3.24
C PHE A 303 -33.66 4.18 -3.66
N GLU A 304 -33.01 3.80 -4.74
CA GLU A 304 -31.92 4.52 -5.35
C GLU A 304 -32.20 4.70 -6.85
N PHE A 305 -31.71 5.79 -7.37
CA PHE A 305 -31.83 6.10 -8.80
C PHE A 305 -30.47 6.64 -9.27
N LEU A 306 -29.99 6.14 -10.40
CA LEU A 306 -28.77 6.61 -11.04
C LEU A 306 -29.03 6.90 -12.51
N ILE A 307 -28.66 8.10 -12.96
CA ILE A 307 -28.55 8.46 -14.38
C ILE A 307 -27.06 8.63 -14.66
N LYS A 308 -26.58 7.95 -15.68
CA LYS A 308 -25.21 8.05 -16.19
C LYS A 308 -25.26 8.55 -17.64
N ASN A 309 -24.64 9.70 -17.89
CA ASN A 309 -24.42 10.20 -19.25
C ASN A 309 -22.94 9.96 -19.60
N PHE A 310 -22.71 9.11 -20.57
CA PHE A 310 -21.38 8.76 -21.06
C PHE A 310 -21.16 9.40 -22.43
N ASN A 311 -20.08 10.18 -22.54
CA ASN A 311 -19.65 10.82 -23.78
C ASN A 311 -18.23 10.37 -24.08
N ALA A 312 -17.99 9.84 -25.26
CA ALA A 312 -16.69 9.40 -25.68
C ALA A 312 -16.38 9.77 -27.13
N GLN A 313 -15.13 10.03 -27.41
CA GLN A 313 -14.56 10.14 -28.74
C GLN A 313 -13.23 9.40 -28.75
N SER A 314 -13.05 8.45 -29.65
CA SER A 314 -11.82 7.71 -29.71
C SER A 314 -11.28 7.56 -31.13
N LYS A 315 -9.97 7.27 -31.20
CA LYS A 315 -9.26 6.89 -32.41
C LYS A 315 -8.43 5.66 -32.09
N ASN A 316 -8.59 4.60 -32.89
CA ASN A 316 -7.87 3.33 -32.78
C ASN A 316 -8.03 2.58 -31.44
N SER A 317 -9.00 2.93 -30.60
CA SER A 317 -9.29 2.22 -29.36
C SER A 317 -9.80 0.81 -29.63
N LYS A 318 -9.44 -0.13 -28.75
CA LYS A 318 -9.96 -1.50 -28.77
C LYS A 318 -11.30 -1.62 -28.04
N THR A 319 -11.58 -0.68 -27.13
CA THR A 319 -12.76 -0.71 -26.24
C THR A 319 -13.83 0.31 -26.63
N LEU A 320 -13.42 1.43 -27.23
CA LEU A 320 -14.31 2.50 -27.66
C LEU A 320 -14.42 2.54 -29.19
N LYS A 321 -15.58 2.94 -29.68
CA LYS A 321 -15.82 3.09 -31.13
C LYS A 321 -15.04 4.27 -31.69
N ASN A 322 -14.45 4.12 -32.90
CA ASN A 322 -13.73 5.18 -33.61
C ASN A 322 -14.67 6.31 -34.12
N ARG A 323 -15.58 6.74 -33.29
CA ARG A 323 -16.54 7.84 -33.57
C ARG A 323 -17.00 8.44 -32.24
N SER A 324 -17.62 9.60 -32.31
CA SER A 324 -18.29 10.17 -31.14
C SER A 324 -19.46 9.28 -30.70
N GLU A 325 -19.51 9.00 -29.43
CA GLU A 325 -20.52 8.20 -28.76
C GLU A 325 -21.11 9.04 -27.62
N ASN A 326 -22.43 9.10 -27.56
CA ASN A 326 -23.17 9.74 -26.46
C ASN A 326 -24.27 8.78 -26.05
N THR A 327 -24.28 8.38 -24.77
CA THR A 327 -25.30 7.51 -24.22
C THR A 327 -25.77 8.03 -22.88
N VAL A 328 -27.07 7.92 -22.65
CA VAL A 328 -27.68 8.21 -21.35
C VAL A 328 -28.36 6.94 -20.88
N ASN A 329 -27.93 6.43 -19.74
CA ASN A 329 -28.48 5.25 -19.12
C ASN A 329 -29.09 5.62 -17.76
N SER A 330 -30.13 4.91 -17.37
CA SER A 330 -30.75 5.10 -16.05
C SER A 330 -31.11 3.77 -15.43
N ILE A 331 -30.92 3.68 -14.14
CA ILE A 331 -31.31 2.51 -13.36
C ILE A 331 -32.03 2.93 -12.09
N PHE A 332 -33.10 2.23 -11.79
CA PHE A 332 -33.83 2.31 -10.53
C PHE A 332 -33.57 1.06 -9.73
N GLN A 333 -33.31 1.23 -8.43
CA GLN A 333 -33.11 0.12 -7.47
C GLN A 333 -34.03 0.30 -6.27
N PHE A 334 -34.70 -0.77 -5.88
CA PHE A 334 -35.46 -0.88 -4.65
C PHE A 334 -34.79 -1.89 -3.73
N ASN A 335 -34.50 -1.47 -2.51
CA ASN A 335 -33.88 -2.29 -1.48
C ASN A 335 -34.89 -2.54 -0.36
N SER A 336 -35.03 -3.78 0.06
CA SER A 336 -35.87 -4.21 1.18
C SER A 336 -35.12 -5.20 2.06
N LYS A 337 -35.09 -4.98 3.36
CA LYS A 337 -34.48 -5.89 4.32
C LYS A 337 -35.29 -5.99 5.61
N LEU A 338 -35.30 -7.18 6.19
CA LEU A 338 -35.99 -7.47 7.44
C LEU A 338 -35.02 -8.01 8.49
N PRO A 339 -34.40 -7.16 9.31
CA PRO A 339 -33.54 -7.63 10.39
C PRO A 339 -34.36 -8.25 11.52
N MET A 340 -34.18 -9.54 11.76
CA MET A 340 -34.79 -10.30 12.84
C MET A 340 -33.74 -10.65 13.87
N GLN A 341 -34.00 -10.39 15.14
CA GLN A 341 -33.07 -10.64 16.22
C GLN A 341 -33.65 -11.60 17.25
N LYS A 342 -32.85 -12.58 17.66
CA LYS A 342 -33.15 -13.46 18.80
C LYS A 342 -32.07 -13.32 19.86
N LYS A 343 -32.47 -12.91 21.06
CA LYS A 343 -31.58 -12.84 22.23
C LYS A 343 -31.62 -14.16 22.99
N GLY A 344 -30.53 -14.88 23.01
CA GLY A 344 -30.33 -16.10 23.78
C GLY A 344 -29.64 -15.84 25.12
N GLU A 345 -29.32 -16.90 25.86
CA GLU A 345 -28.60 -16.80 27.14
C GLU A 345 -27.16 -16.34 27.00
N LYS A 346 -26.43 -16.87 26.00
CA LYS A 346 -25.00 -16.59 25.74
C LYS A 346 -24.76 -15.76 24.50
N TYR A 347 -25.66 -15.83 23.51
CA TYR A 347 -25.49 -15.21 22.21
C TYR A 347 -26.72 -14.43 21.78
N THR A 348 -26.49 -13.42 20.94
CA THR A 348 -27.53 -12.75 20.18
C THR A 348 -27.36 -13.11 18.72
N THR A 349 -28.41 -13.64 18.10
CA THR A 349 -28.43 -14.03 16.69
C THR A 349 -29.25 -13.02 15.90
N THR A 350 -28.75 -12.60 14.76
CA THR A 350 -29.50 -11.78 13.80
C THR A 350 -29.57 -12.48 12.46
N ILE A 351 -30.74 -12.52 11.85
CA ILE A 351 -30.98 -13.01 10.48
C ILE A 351 -31.64 -11.87 9.73
N THR A 352 -31.06 -11.51 8.59
CA THR A 352 -31.54 -10.39 7.76
C THR A 352 -31.74 -10.85 6.32
N PRO A 353 -32.93 -11.31 5.91
CA PRO A 353 -33.26 -11.46 4.50
C PRO A 353 -33.19 -10.11 3.78
N ILE A 354 -32.63 -10.12 2.57
CA ILE A 354 -32.44 -8.96 1.72
C ILE A 354 -33.02 -9.24 0.35
N ILE A 355 -33.78 -8.29 -0.17
CA ILE A 355 -34.34 -8.30 -1.50
C ILE A 355 -33.95 -6.99 -2.19
N VAL A 356 -33.32 -7.10 -3.36
CA VAL A 356 -32.96 -5.93 -4.17
C VAL A 356 -33.50 -6.12 -5.57
N GLY A 357 -34.44 -5.27 -5.96
CA GLY A 357 -34.97 -5.21 -7.31
C GLY A 357 -34.31 -4.10 -8.11
N LYS A 358 -33.86 -4.40 -9.32
CA LYS A 358 -33.28 -3.41 -10.25
C LYS A 358 -34.05 -3.38 -11.56
N PHE A 359 -34.19 -2.19 -12.12
CA PHE A 359 -34.84 -1.96 -13.38
C PHE A 359 -34.08 -0.90 -14.19
N ASN A 360 -33.62 -1.29 -15.38
CA ASN A 360 -33.08 -0.39 -16.40
C ASN A 360 -33.75 -0.75 -17.74
N PRO A 361 -34.56 0.16 -18.33
CA PRO A 361 -35.30 -0.12 -19.56
C PRO A 361 -34.41 -0.19 -20.81
N GLN A 362 -33.14 0.15 -20.69
CA GLN A 362 -32.22 0.26 -21.82
C GLN A 362 -31.39 -1.00 -21.99
N ASN A 363 -30.96 -1.27 -23.22
CA ASN A 363 -30.02 -2.33 -23.53
C ASN A 363 -28.59 -1.88 -23.22
N ASN A 364 -27.76 -2.81 -22.81
CA ASN A 364 -26.34 -2.56 -22.63
C ASN A 364 -25.61 -2.36 -23.96
N LYS A 365 -24.55 -1.59 -23.93
CA LYS A 365 -23.43 -1.76 -24.84
C LYS A 365 -22.71 -3.06 -24.47
N ASP A 366 -22.19 -3.76 -25.46
CA ASP A 366 -21.39 -4.96 -25.23
C ASP A 366 -20.11 -4.63 -24.43
N ILE A 367 -20.05 -5.14 -23.21
CA ILE A 367 -18.92 -5.11 -22.28
C ILE A 367 -18.56 -6.52 -21.81
N SER A 368 -18.97 -7.54 -22.57
CA SER A 368 -18.75 -8.96 -22.21
C SER A 368 -17.28 -9.34 -22.04
N GLY A 369 -16.37 -8.55 -22.63
CA GLY A 369 -14.92 -8.72 -22.49
C GLY A 369 -14.29 -7.95 -21.31
N GLU A 370 -15.07 -7.15 -20.54
CA GLU A 370 -14.54 -6.49 -19.35
C GLU A 370 -14.39 -7.49 -18.21
N ASP A 371 -13.30 -7.35 -17.45
CA ASP A 371 -13.03 -8.16 -16.25
C ASP A 371 -13.74 -7.53 -15.05
N ARG A 372 -14.89 -8.08 -14.65
CA ARG A 372 -15.75 -7.58 -13.56
C ARG A 372 -16.35 -8.72 -12.77
N MET A 373 -15.72 -9.12 -11.69
CA MET A 373 -16.26 -10.11 -10.77
C MET A 373 -17.31 -9.49 -9.85
N ILE A 374 -18.36 -10.27 -9.54
CA ILE A 374 -19.38 -9.91 -8.55
C ILE A 374 -19.17 -10.77 -7.31
N ASP A 375 -19.00 -10.11 -6.20
CA ASP A 375 -18.85 -10.71 -4.87
C ASP A 375 -19.86 -10.14 -3.87
N TYR A 376 -19.75 -10.53 -2.61
CA TYR A 376 -20.70 -10.07 -1.58
C TYR A 376 -20.58 -8.56 -1.30
N THR A 377 -19.44 -7.92 -1.57
CA THR A 377 -19.22 -6.49 -1.31
C THR A 377 -19.96 -5.58 -2.31
N ASN A 378 -20.18 -6.07 -3.53
CA ASN A 378 -20.76 -5.26 -4.62
C ASN A 378 -22.12 -5.76 -5.12
N VAL A 379 -22.56 -6.97 -4.79
CA VAL A 379 -23.78 -7.60 -5.33
C VAL A 379 -25.06 -6.77 -5.14
N TYR A 380 -25.14 -5.97 -4.08
CA TYR A 380 -26.30 -5.10 -3.78
C TYR A 380 -26.12 -3.66 -4.26
N SER A 381 -24.96 -3.27 -4.80
CA SER A 381 -24.72 -1.91 -5.27
C SER A 381 -25.59 -1.57 -6.47
N ILE A 382 -26.06 -0.32 -6.56
CA ILE A 382 -26.86 0.15 -7.72
C ILE A 382 -26.07 0.02 -9.04
N ASP A 383 -24.78 0.33 -9.03
CA ASP A 383 -23.84 0.11 -10.12
C ASP A 383 -22.81 -0.96 -9.73
N ARG A 384 -23.25 -2.23 -9.67
CA ARG A 384 -22.41 -3.36 -9.23
C ARG A 384 -21.35 -3.76 -10.25
N ILE A 385 -21.53 -3.38 -11.52
CA ILE A 385 -20.55 -3.62 -12.58
C ILE A 385 -19.41 -2.59 -12.50
N SER A 386 -19.70 -1.38 -12.02
CA SER A 386 -18.74 -0.26 -11.93
C SER A 386 -18.05 0.04 -13.26
N SER A 387 -18.74 -0.14 -14.39
CA SER A 387 -18.22 0.25 -15.70
C SER A 387 -18.35 1.75 -15.89
N SER A 388 -17.33 2.39 -16.46
CA SER A 388 -17.38 3.81 -16.76
C SER A 388 -18.41 4.16 -17.85
N ALA A 389 -18.63 3.24 -18.79
CA ALA A 389 -19.44 3.47 -19.99
C ALA A 389 -20.88 2.99 -19.86
N VAL A 390 -21.17 2.05 -18.96
CA VAL A 390 -22.41 1.28 -18.99
C VAL A 390 -22.94 1.05 -17.57
N ILE A 391 -24.26 1.08 -17.44
CA ILE A 391 -24.98 0.55 -16.28
C ILE A 391 -25.62 -0.77 -16.67
N GLU A 392 -25.79 -1.70 -15.72
CA GLU A 392 -26.49 -2.97 -15.95
C GLU A 392 -27.88 -2.76 -16.53
N GLY A 393 -28.14 -3.30 -17.72
CA GLY A 393 -29.42 -3.21 -18.40
C GLY A 393 -30.39 -4.33 -18.06
N GLY A 394 -31.69 -4.07 -18.26
CA GLY A 394 -32.76 -5.03 -18.03
C GLY A 394 -33.22 -5.09 -16.56
N GLU A 395 -33.91 -6.17 -16.22
CA GLU A 395 -34.52 -6.39 -14.91
C GLU A 395 -33.74 -7.48 -14.15
N SER A 396 -33.47 -7.24 -12.87
CA SER A 396 -32.88 -8.24 -12.01
C SER A 396 -33.42 -8.17 -10.58
N LEU A 397 -33.50 -9.33 -9.94
CA LEU A 397 -33.88 -9.51 -8.55
C LEU A 397 -32.73 -10.20 -7.83
N THR A 398 -32.15 -9.55 -6.83
CA THR A 398 -31.13 -10.16 -5.98
C THR A 398 -31.76 -10.57 -4.67
N LEU A 399 -31.61 -11.82 -4.32
CA LEU A 399 -32.00 -12.37 -3.02
C LEU A 399 -30.75 -12.65 -2.21
N GLY A 400 -30.78 -12.27 -0.94
CA GLY A 400 -29.68 -12.53 -0.03
C GLY A 400 -30.15 -12.72 1.40
N ASN A 401 -29.22 -13.19 2.21
CA ASN A 401 -29.44 -13.36 3.65
C ASN A 401 -28.13 -13.11 4.40
N GLU A 402 -28.21 -12.33 5.46
CA GLU A 402 -27.12 -12.14 6.42
C GLU A 402 -27.49 -12.86 7.72
N PHE A 403 -26.64 -13.77 8.14
CA PHE A 403 -26.69 -14.38 9.46
C PHE A 403 -25.53 -13.87 10.30
N LYS A 404 -25.81 -13.35 11.50
CA LYS A 404 -24.78 -12.86 12.42
C LYS A 404 -24.99 -13.37 13.82
N LEU A 405 -23.89 -13.74 14.48
CA LEU A 405 -23.85 -14.21 15.86
C LEU A 405 -22.95 -13.29 16.67
N PHE A 406 -23.49 -12.70 17.72
CA PHE A 406 -22.77 -11.80 18.62
C PHE A 406 -22.66 -12.41 20.02
N ALA A 407 -21.60 -12.11 20.74
CA ALA A 407 -21.51 -12.38 22.15
C ALA A 407 -22.52 -11.50 22.91
N LYS A 408 -23.24 -12.08 23.87
CA LYS A 408 -24.21 -11.31 24.66
C LYS A 408 -23.56 -10.23 25.53
N GLU A 409 -22.36 -10.51 26.03
CA GLU A 409 -21.57 -9.60 26.87
C GLU A 409 -21.02 -8.41 26.11
N ASP A 410 -20.76 -8.58 24.80
CA ASP A 410 -20.29 -7.54 23.90
C ASP A 410 -21.05 -7.61 22.56
N PRO A 411 -22.15 -6.83 22.42
CA PRO A 411 -22.94 -6.81 21.17
C PRO A 411 -22.21 -6.23 19.96
N THR A 412 -21.03 -5.64 20.14
CA THR A 412 -20.19 -5.13 19.04
C THR A 412 -19.24 -6.20 18.52
N ASN A 413 -19.02 -7.27 19.29
CA ASN A 413 -18.14 -8.37 18.92
C ASN A 413 -18.92 -9.42 18.10
N GLU A 414 -18.80 -9.35 16.78
CA GLU A 414 -19.33 -10.33 15.84
C GLU A 414 -18.45 -11.58 15.88
N LEU A 415 -19.01 -12.71 16.32
CA LEU A 415 -18.31 -13.99 16.43
C LEU A 415 -18.37 -14.79 15.12
N LEU A 416 -19.51 -14.74 14.44
CA LEU A 416 -19.74 -15.43 13.18
C LEU A 416 -20.66 -14.59 12.31
N SER A 417 -20.31 -14.42 11.04
CA SER A 417 -21.25 -14.03 10.00
C SER A 417 -21.22 -14.98 8.82
N ILE A 418 -22.39 -15.24 8.28
CA ILE A 418 -22.59 -16.01 7.04
C ILE A 418 -23.51 -15.20 6.15
N ASN A 419 -22.99 -14.80 5.02
CA ASN A 419 -23.65 -13.95 4.06
C ASN A 419 -23.78 -14.69 2.75
N LEU A 420 -24.99 -14.73 2.19
CA LEU A 420 -25.28 -15.46 0.97
C LEU A 420 -26.10 -14.58 0.03
N ALA A 421 -25.83 -14.64 -1.26
CA ALA A 421 -26.60 -13.91 -2.26
C ALA A 421 -26.61 -14.62 -3.62
N SER A 422 -27.65 -14.40 -4.39
CA SER A 422 -27.73 -14.75 -5.82
C SER A 422 -28.66 -13.76 -6.54
N SER A 423 -28.40 -13.51 -7.80
CA SER A 423 -29.17 -12.60 -8.63
C SER A 423 -29.87 -13.33 -9.76
N PHE A 424 -31.13 -12.99 -10.00
CA PHE A 424 -32.01 -13.61 -10.99
C PHE A 424 -32.43 -12.58 -12.03
N ARG A 425 -32.50 -12.99 -13.29
CA ARG A 425 -32.95 -12.16 -14.42
C ARG A 425 -34.10 -12.82 -15.16
N ALA A 426 -35.06 -12.00 -15.62
CA ALA A 426 -36.13 -12.49 -16.46
C ALA A 426 -35.64 -12.90 -17.86
N LYS A 427 -34.68 -12.13 -18.40
CA LYS A 427 -34.06 -12.37 -19.72
C LYS A 427 -32.53 -12.35 -19.58
N GLU A 428 -31.86 -13.24 -20.27
CA GLU A 428 -30.41 -13.24 -20.40
C GLU A 428 -29.90 -11.96 -21.07
N ASN A 429 -28.70 -11.53 -20.70
CA ASN A 429 -28.04 -10.36 -21.25
C ASN A 429 -26.53 -10.64 -21.43
N PHE A 430 -26.18 -11.16 -22.60
CA PHE A 430 -24.82 -11.58 -22.93
C PHE A 430 -23.85 -10.41 -23.19
N ASP A 431 -24.36 -9.17 -23.21
CA ASP A 431 -23.52 -7.96 -23.32
C ASP A 431 -22.84 -7.60 -21.98
N LEU A 432 -23.20 -8.27 -20.88
CA LEU A 432 -22.59 -8.08 -19.56
C LEU A 432 -21.27 -8.88 -19.43
N PRO A 433 -20.34 -8.45 -18.54
CA PRO A 433 -19.08 -9.15 -18.33
C PRO A 433 -19.28 -10.64 -18.04
N LYS A 434 -18.56 -11.48 -18.78
CA LYS A 434 -18.75 -12.95 -18.69
C LYS A 434 -18.43 -13.47 -17.31
N ASN A 435 -17.34 -13.01 -16.72
CA ASN A 435 -16.89 -13.44 -15.39
C ASN A 435 -17.75 -12.91 -14.23
N SER A 436 -18.66 -11.93 -14.49
CA SER A 436 -19.65 -11.50 -13.50
C SER A 436 -20.82 -12.48 -13.34
N PHE A 437 -21.09 -13.32 -14.36
CA PHE A 437 -22.26 -14.19 -14.47
C PHE A 437 -23.62 -13.48 -14.33
N LEU A 438 -23.62 -12.17 -14.30
CA LEU A 438 -24.86 -11.37 -14.23
C LEU A 438 -25.71 -11.46 -15.49
N GLY A 439 -25.12 -11.83 -16.62
CA GLY A 439 -25.81 -11.98 -17.89
C GLY A 439 -26.70 -13.21 -17.99
N GLN A 440 -26.53 -14.20 -17.12
CA GLN A 440 -27.32 -15.44 -17.08
C GLN A 440 -28.64 -15.24 -16.33
N LYS A 441 -29.61 -16.15 -16.53
CA LYS A 441 -30.90 -16.12 -15.80
C LYS A 441 -30.71 -16.17 -14.28
N THR A 442 -29.73 -16.95 -13.83
CA THR A 442 -29.30 -17.05 -12.43
C THR A 442 -27.80 -16.81 -12.38
N SER A 443 -27.38 -15.84 -11.59
CA SER A 443 -25.95 -15.59 -11.35
C SER A 443 -25.32 -16.69 -10.52
N ASN A 444 -24.01 -16.64 -10.36
CA ASN A 444 -23.32 -17.42 -9.35
C ASN A 444 -23.98 -17.24 -7.97
N PHE A 445 -23.91 -18.32 -7.17
CA PHE A 445 -24.19 -18.23 -5.75
C PHE A 445 -22.97 -17.68 -5.03
N ILE A 446 -23.16 -16.57 -4.35
CA ILE A 446 -22.11 -15.77 -3.72
C ILE A 446 -22.16 -16.00 -2.22
N GLY A 447 -21.05 -16.35 -1.61
CA GLY A 447 -20.96 -16.55 -0.18
C GLY A 447 -19.76 -15.85 0.45
N GLN A 448 -19.97 -15.38 1.68
CA GLN A 448 -18.92 -14.88 2.56
C GLN A 448 -19.17 -15.38 3.97
N THR A 449 -18.15 -15.92 4.60
CA THR A 449 -18.20 -16.38 6.00
C THR A 449 -17.05 -15.75 6.76
N ASN A 450 -17.35 -15.08 7.88
CA ASN A 450 -16.36 -14.58 8.81
C ASN A 450 -16.56 -15.26 10.16
N LEU A 451 -15.48 -15.77 10.76
CA LEU A 451 -15.48 -16.40 12.07
C LEU A 451 -14.36 -15.81 12.91
N LYS A 452 -14.71 -15.23 14.06
CA LYS A 452 -13.76 -14.66 14.99
C LYS A 452 -13.97 -15.28 16.38
N LEU A 453 -13.06 -16.18 16.77
CA LEU A 453 -13.09 -16.84 18.06
C LEU A 453 -12.08 -16.20 19.00
N ASN A 454 -12.53 -15.23 19.79
CA ASN A 454 -11.71 -14.44 20.68
C ASN A 454 -10.50 -13.84 19.92
N ASN A 455 -9.30 -13.95 20.52
CA ASN A 455 -8.05 -13.54 19.86
C ASN A 455 -7.28 -14.72 19.22
N PHE A 456 -7.88 -15.93 19.20
CA PHE A 456 -7.20 -17.14 18.75
C PHE A 456 -7.31 -17.38 17.26
N ILE A 457 -8.52 -17.18 16.70
CA ILE A 457 -8.83 -17.47 15.29
C ILE A 457 -9.57 -16.28 14.72
N ASP A 458 -9.06 -15.77 13.61
CA ASP A 458 -9.73 -14.86 12.70
C ASP A 458 -9.73 -15.52 11.32
N PHE A 459 -10.90 -15.76 10.77
CA PHE A 459 -11.09 -16.55 9.57
C PHE A 459 -12.11 -15.87 8.67
N GLN A 460 -11.76 -15.71 7.40
CA GLN A 460 -12.66 -15.24 6.35
C GLN A 460 -12.60 -16.20 5.18
N TYR A 461 -13.75 -16.52 4.65
CA TYR A 461 -13.90 -17.32 3.44
C TYR A 461 -14.92 -16.70 2.52
N ASP A 462 -14.48 -16.28 1.34
CA ASP A 462 -15.31 -15.77 0.26
C ASP A 462 -15.33 -16.81 -0.87
N PHE A 463 -16.50 -17.09 -1.41
CA PHE A 463 -16.63 -18.07 -2.48
C PHE A 463 -17.70 -17.71 -3.50
N LEU A 464 -17.50 -18.20 -4.71
CA LEU A 464 -18.50 -18.22 -5.78
C LEU A 464 -18.68 -19.66 -6.24
N THR A 465 -19.94 -20.10 -6.36
CA THR A 465 -20.27 -21.37 -6.99
C THR A 465 -21.17 -21.15 -8.18
N ASP A 466 -21.28 -22.14 -9.04
CA ASP A 466 -22.37 -22.18 -10.02
C ASP A 466 -23.73 -22.20 -9.31
N ASN A 467 -24.81 -22.02 -10.07
CA ASN A 467 -26.18 -21.96 -9.55
C ASN A 467 -26.68 -23.32 -9.02
N ASN A 468 -26.02 -24.43 -9.33
CA ASN A 468 -26.35 -25.78 -8.82
C ASN A 468 -25.53 -26.14 -7.56
N ILE A 469 -24.54 -25.29 -7.19
CA ILE A 469 -23.60 -25.51 -6.07
C ILE A 469 -22.74 -26.79 -6.30
N GLU A 470 -22.46 -27.11 -7.54
CA GLU A 470 -21.64 -28.25 -7.91
C GLU A 470 -20.18 -27.84 -8.15
N ASP A 471 -19.98 -26.70 -8.84
CA ASP A 471 -18.65 -26.22 -9.20
C ASP A 471 -18.31 -24.91 -8.48
N PHE A 472 -17.23 -24.93 -7.71
CA PHE A 472 -16.67 -23.73 -7.15
C PHE A 472 -15.83 -22.98 -8.19
N ARG A 473 -16.12 -21.71 -8.40
CA ARG A 473 -15.45 -20.84 -9.40
C ARG A 473 -14.42 -19.92 -8.79
N TYR A 474 -14.57 -19.64 -7.50
CA TYR A 474 -13.68 -18.79 -6.75
C TYR A 474 -13.63 -19.21 -5.29
N HIS A 475 -12.42 -19.23 -4.77
CA HIS A 475 -12.12 -19.39 -3.36
C HIS A 475 -11.15 -18.31 -2.92
N ASN A 476 -11.50 -17.61 -1.85
CA ASN A 476 -10.57 -16.74 -1.14
C ASN A 476 -10.67 -17.06 0.35
N PHE A 477 -9.63 -17.65 0.86
CA PHE A 477 -9.55 -18.11 2.23
C PHE A 477 -8.45 -17.34 2.94
N ASN A 478 -8.81 -16.60 3.97
CA ASN A 478 -7.90 -15.89 4.84
C ASN A 478 -8.06 -16.42 6.25
N SER A 479 -6.97 -16.77 6.91
CA SER A 479 -7.00 -17.20 8.30
C SER A 479 -5.82 -16.69 9.08
N LYS A 480 -6.05 -16.27 10.32
CA LYS A 480 -5.01 -15.87 11.26
C LYS A 480 -5.21 -16.64 12.57
N PHE A 481 -4.19 -17.36 12.96
CA PHE A 481 -4.14 -18.11 14.22
C PHE A 481 -3.19 -17.40 15.16
N THR A 482 -3.63 -17.12 16.38
CA THR A 482 -2.81 -16.46 17.41
C THR A 482 -2.82 -17.31 18.67
N VAL A 483 -1.67 -17.89 19.03
CA VAL A 483 -1.52 -18.69 20.25
C VAL A 483 -0.33 -18.16 21.04
N ASN A 484 -0.58 -17.43 22.10
CA ASN A 484 0.44 -16.78 22.91
C ASN A 484 1.39 -15.92 22.06
N ASN A 485 2.62 -16.39 21.87
CA ASN A 485 3.69 -15.71 21.15
C ASN A 485 3.80 -16.15 19.67
N PHE A 486 2.92 -17.00 19.20
CA PHE A 486 2.90 -17.52 17.85
C PHE A 486 1.70 -16.98 17.09
N VAL A 487 1.95 -16.35 15.95
CA VAL A 487 0.92 -15.88 15.02
C VAL A 487 1.22 -16.46 13.64
N SER A 488 0.25 -17.12 13.04
CA SER A 488 0.38 -17.63 11.67
C SER A 488 -0.85 -17.24 10.86
N ALA A 489 -0.61 -16.53 9.76
CA ALA A 489 -1.60 -16.14 8.79
C ALA A 489 -1.43 -16.94 7.49
N PHE A 490 -2.54 -17.40 6.94
CA PHE A 490 -2.62 -18.09 5.65
C PHE A 490 -3.58 -17.34 4.75
N GLU A 491 -3.18 -17.19 3.49
CA GLU A 491 -4.02 -16.70 2.41
C GLU A 491 -4.00 -17.73 1.28
N PHE A 492 -5.17 -18.09 0.79
CA PHE A 492 -5.33 -18.98 -0.34
C PHE A 492 -6.35 -18.38 -1.30
N ILE A 493 -5.94 -18.16 -2.55
CA ILE A 493 -6.84 -17.72 -3.63
C ILE A 493 -6.76 -18.74 -4.76
N GLU A 494 -7.93 -19.12 -5.24
CA GLU A 494 -8.08 -19.96 -6.42
C GLU A 494 -9.25 -19.44 -7.26
N GLU A 495 -8.96 -19.10 -8.51
CA GLU A 495 -9.91 -18.70 -9.54
C GLU A 495 -9.95 -19.78 -10.62
N ASN A 496 -11.15 -20.21 -11.07
CA ASN A 496 -11.22 -20.99 -12.28
C ASN A 496 -11.03 -20.09 -13.51
N ASP A 497 -10.72 -20.69 -14.67
CA ASP A 497 -10.41 -19.93 -15.90
C ASP A 497 -11.55 -19.04 -16.42
N GLU A 498 -12.80 -19.21 -15.93
CA GLU A 498 -13.95 -18.37 -16.27
C GLU A 498 -13.99 -17.07 -15.46
N ILE A 499 -13.43 -17.07 -14.23
CA ILE A 499 -13.34 -15.91 -13.34
C ILE A 499 -12.00 -15.20 -13.55
N GLY A 500 -10.90 -15.95 -13.51
CA GLY A 500 -9.55 -15.40 -13.57
C GLY A 500 -8.49 -16.49 -13.59
N THR A 501 -7.24 -16.12 -13.37
CA THR A 501 -6.10 -17.05 -13.44
C THR A 501 -5.25 -17.04 -12.18
N THR A 502 -5.75 -16.47 -11.10
CA THR A 502 -5.02 -16.34 -9.83
C THR A 502 -5.13 -17.64 -9.03
N HIS A 503 -3.98 -18.26 -8.77
CA HIS A 503 -3.89 -19.49 -7.95
C HIS A 503 -2.67 -19.40 -7.06
N PHE A 504 -2.82 -19.02 -5.80
CA PHE A 504 -1.69 -19.03 -4.88
C PHE A 504 -2.07 -19.42 -3.45
N ILE A 505 -1.07 -19.86 -2.71
CA ILE A 505 -1.08 -19.98 -1.26
C ILE A 505 0.06 -19.16 -0.69
N ALA A 506 -0.22 -18.31 0.29
CA ALA A 506 0.76 -17.54 1.04
C ALA A 506 0.68 -17.86 2.52
N ASN A 507 1.82 -17.78 3.19
CA ASN A 507 1.90 -17.91 4.64
C ASN A 507 2.81 -16.82 5.21
N GLU A 508 2.36 -16.21 6.28
CA GLU A 508 3.18 -15.37 7.14
C GLU A 508 3.10 -15.89 8.57
N THR A 509 4.22 -16.30 9.12
CA THR A 509 4.31 -16.82 10.49
C THR A 509 5.29 -16.01 11.30
N SER A 510 4.84 -15.46 12.42
CA SER A 510 5.66 -14.77 13.38
C SER A 510 5.70 -15.53 14.72
N LEU A 511 6.91 -15.64 15.28
CA LEU A 511 7.16 -16.28 16.58
C LEU A 511 7.96 -15.32 17.47
N LYS A 512 7.38 -14.89 18.55
CA LYS A 512 8.06 -14.16 19.61
C LYS A 512 8.73 -15.16 20.54
N ILE A 513 10.00 -15.49 20.26
CA ILE A 513 10.79 -16.48 21.03
C ILE A 513 11.00 -16.01 22.48
N SER A 514 11.21 -14.69 22.65
CA SER A 514 11.30 -14.02 23.94
C SER A 514 10.92 -12.55 23.78
N GLU A 515 10.91 -11.76 24.86
CA GLU A 515 10.65 -10.31 24.78
C GLU A 515 11.57 -9.57 23.81
N ASN A 516 12.74 -10.13 23.54
CA ASN A 516 13.79 -9.51 22.75
C ASN A 516 14.06 -10.22 21.41
N LYS A 517 13.42 -11.35 21.13
CA LYS A 517 13.73 -12.20 19.98
C LYS A 517 12.47 -12.54 19.21
N ASN A 518 12.40 -12.12 17.97
CA ASN A 518 11.32 -12.40 17.06
C ASN A 518 11.84 -13.13 15.83
N LEU A 519 11.07 -14.08 15.34
CA LEU A 519 11.28 -14.77 14.07
C LEU A 519 10.05 -14.52 13.19
N LEU A 520 10.28 -14.13 11.95
CA LEU A 520 9.24 -13.96 10.94
C LEU A 520 9.60 -14.80 9.72
N PHE A 521 8.66 -15.61 9.28
CA PHE A 521 8.78 -16.40 8.06
C PHE A 521 7.64 -16.04 7.11
N ARG A 522 7.96 -15.82 5.82
CA ARG A 522 7.00 -15.54 4.75
C ARG A 522 7.29 -16.42 3.56
N THR A 523 6.25 -16.90 2.94
CA THR A 523 6.35 -17.64 1.67
C THR A 523 5.10 -17.45 0.84
N ARG A 524 5.24 -17.54 -0.48
CA ARG A 524 4.14 -17.57 -1.43
C ARG A 524 4.45 -18.59 -2.52
N LYS A 525 3.46 -19.42 -2.85
CA LYS A 525 3.54 -20.43 -3.89
C LYS A 525 2.40 -20.22 -4.88
N ASN A 526 2.74 -20.09 -6.15
CA ASN A 526 1.78 -20.13 -7.24
C ASN A 526 1.43 -21.60 -7.52
N LYS A 527 0.17 -21.96 -7.35
CA LYS A 527 -0.30 -23.34 -7.50
C LYS A 527 -0.48 -23.75 -8.97
N LYS A 528 -0.79 -22.82 -9.86
CA LYS A 528 -0.97 -23.08 -11.29
C LYS A 528 0.33 -23.49 -11.96
N THR A 529 1.43 -22.86 -11.59
CA THR A 529 2.77 -23.15 -12.13
C THR A 529 3.58 -24.08 -11.23
N ASP A 530 3.04 -24.46 -10.07
CA ASP A 530 3.71 -25.21 -8.98
C ASP A 530 5.04 -24.56 -8.53
N LEU A 531 5.15 -23.25 -8.70
CA LEU A 531 6.35 -22.47 -8.41
C LEU A 531 6.22 -21.76 -7.07
N THR A 532 7.20 -21.97 -6.18
CA THR A 532 7.37 -21.10 -5.03
C THR A 532 7.95 -19.78 -5.51
N GLU A 533 7.26 -18.67 -5.25
CA GLU A 533 7.67 -17.36 -5.72
C GLU A 533 8.79 -16.81 -4.84
N TYR A 534 8.67 -16.97 -3.53
CA TYR A 534 9.72 -16.55 -2.59
C TYR A 534 9.67 -17.28 -1.24
N TYR A 535 10.82 -17.29 -0.57
CA TYR A 535 10.98 -17.50 0.87
C TYR A 535 11.66 -16.29 1.49
N ASN A 536 11.12 -15.80 2.59
CA ASN A 536 11.72 -14.72 3.38
C ASN A 536 11.73 -15.14 4.85
N LEU A 537 12.92 -15.10 5.49
CA LEU A 537 13.10 -15.44 6.90
C LEU A 537 13.84 -14.30 7.58
N ILE A 538 13.21 -13.72 8.59
CA ILE A 538 13.77 -12.61 9.36
C ILE A 538 13.92 -13.03 10.82
N TYR A 539 15.15 -12.99 11.35
CA TYR A 539 15.40 -13.06 12.77
C TYR A 539 15.76 -11.69 13.30
N GLN A 540 14.97 -11.19 14.24
CA GLN A 540 15.19 -9.90 14.89
C GLN A 540 15.52 -10.07 16.36
N TYR A 541 16.58 -9.38 16.79
CA TYR A 541 16.97 -9.23 18.19
C TYR A 541 16.87 -7.76 18.59
N LYS A 542 15.94 -7.43 19.51
CA LYS A 542 15.64 -6.06 19.91
C LYS A 542 15.87 -5.88 21.40
N LEU A 543 16.74 -4.94 21.75
CA LEU A 543 16.95 -4.45 23.10
C LEU A 543 16.56 -2.98 23.21
N ASP A 544 16.61 -2.45 24.43
CA ASP A 544 16.35 -1.03 24.70
C ASP A 544 17.29 -0.06 23.97
N CYS A 545 18.44 -0.53 23.53
CA CYS A 545 19.51 0.29 22.95
C CYS A 545 20.10 -0.26 21.65
N LEU A 546 19.62 -1.41 21.19
CA LEU A 546 20.13 -2.09 20.01
C LEU A 546 19.01 -2.90 19.36
N THR A 547 18.88 -2.78 18.06
CA THR A 547 18.11 -3.73 17.24
C THR A 547 19.03 -4.30 16.18
N ALA A 548 19.10 -5.62 16.09
CA ALA A 548 19.81 -6.33 15.03
C ALA A 548 18.83 -7.24 14.31
N ALA A 549 18.87 -7.27 12.98
CA ALA A 549 18.09 -8.21 12.20
C ALA A 549 18.94 -8.86 11.13
N ILE A 550 18.74 -10.16 10.96
CA ILE A 550 19.27 -10.96 9.85
C ILE A 550 18.06 -11.37 9.03
N GLU A 551 18.09 -11.03 7.76
CA GLU A 551 17.07 -11.41 6.79
C GLU A 551 17.69 -12.26 5.71
N TYR A 552 17.12 -13.44 5.51
CA TYR A 552 17.38 -14.32 4.37
C TYR A 552 16.21 -14.21 3.41
N ASN A 553 16.49 -13.88 2.15
CA ASN A 553 15.49 -13.83 1.09
C ASN A 553 15.94 -14.70 -0.08
N LYS A 554 15.00 -15.48 -0.63
CA LYS A 554 15.21 -16.29 -1.81
C LYS A 554 14.00 -16.16 -2.74
N ASP A 555 14.22 -15.52 -3.88
CA ASP A 555 13.24 -15.33 -4.94
C ASP A 555 13.48 -16.35 -6.06
N TYR A 556 12.40 -16.96 -6.52
CA TYR A 556 12.41 -17.87 -7.66
C TYR A 556 11.82 -17.25 -8.92
N TYR A 557 11.33 -16.02 -8.80
CA TYR A 557 10.70 -15.31 -9.89
C TYR A 557 11.70 -14.97 -10.99
N ARG A 558 11.29 -15.16 -12.24
CA ARG A 558 12.03 -14.77 -13.44
C ARG A 558 11.20 -13.76 -14.22
N ASP A 559 11.75 -12.57 -14.43
CA ASP A 559 11.16 -11.54 -15.27
C ASP A 559 12.21 -11.14 -16.32
N GLY A 560 12.11 -11.72 -17.50
CA GLY A 560 13.04 -11.48 -18.61
C GLY A 560 14.49 -11.80 -18.24
N GLU A 561 15.29 -10.77 -17.97
CA GLU A 561 16.72 -10.89 -17.63
C GLU A 561 16.99 -11.07 -16.12
N LEU A 562 15.99 -10.86 -15.27
CA LEU A 562 16.13 -11.09 -13.82
C LEU A 562 16.18 -12.58 -13.55
N LYS A 563 17.27 -13.01 -12.93
CA LYS A 563 17.46 -14.40 -12.48
C LYS A 563 16.93 -14.55 -11.05
N PRO A 564 16.54 -15.77 -10.65
CA PRO A 564 16.29 -16.06 -9.25
C PRO A 564 17.44 -15.60 -8.37
N GLU A 565 17.14 -14.92 -7.28
CA GLU A 565 18.13 -14.31 -6.41
C GLU A 565 18.03 -14.86 -4.99
N GLU A 566 19.20 -15.06 -4.39
CA GLU A 566 19.35 -15.43 -2.98
C GLU A 566 20.18 -14.37 -2.30
N SER A 567 19.67 -13.82 -1.19
CA SER A 567 20.34 -12.76 -0.47
C SER A 567 20.26 -12.93 1.03
N VAL A 568 21.30 -12.46 1.72
CA VAL A 568 21.36 -12.33 3.18
C VAL A 568 21.65 -10.87 3.49
N SER A 569 20.78 -10.24 4.26
CA SER A 569 21.01 -8.89 4.77
C SER A 569 21.21 -8.90 6.27
N LEU A 570 22.14 -8.07 6.73
CA LEU A 570 22.36 -7.76 8.14
C LEU A 570 22.09 -6.28 8.35
N SER A 571 21.16 -5.96 9.23
CA SER A 571 20.88 -4.60 9.67
C SER A 571 21.15 -4.45 11.17
N LEU A 572 21.76 -3.33 11.54
CA LEU A 572 22.10 -3.00 12.91
C LEU A 572 21.69 -1.58 13.23
N THR A 573 20.76 -1.40 14.15
CA THR A 573 20.31 -0.09 14.63
C THR A 573 20.74 0.12 16.07
N ILE A 574 21.47 1.20 16.33
CA ILE A 574 21.98 1.54 17.65
C ILE A 574 21.27 2.79 18.16
N MET A 575 20.48 2.66 19.21
CA MET A 575 19.86 3.83 19.86
C MET A 575 20.86 4.56 20.76
N PRO A 576 20.93 5.90 20.75
CA PRO A 576 19.98 6.88 20.24
C PRO A 576 20.27 7.39 18.81
N PHE A 577 20.93 6.59 17.99
CA PHE A 577 21.29 6.97 16.62
C PHE A 577 20.19 6.58 15.62
N ASP A 578 18.99 6.26 16.16
CA ASP A 578 17.86 5.78 15.38
C ASP A 578 17.23 6.91 14.57
N ASN A 579 17.30 6.78 13.24
CA ASN A 579 16.26 7.23 12.35
C ASN A 579 15.73 5.97 11.68
N SER A 580 14.57 5.54 12.12
CA SER A 580 13.78 4.40 11.66
C SER A 580 14.23 3.79 10.32
N ILE A 581 15.05 2.75 10.37
CA ILE A 581 14.99 1.73 9.34
C ILE A 581 13.59 1.14 9.50
N ASN A 582 12.75 1.25 8.46
CA ASN A 582 11.49 0.54 8.39
C ASN A 582 11.82 -0.96 8.31
N LEU A 583 12.16 -1.54 9.45
CA LEU A 583 12.06 -2.98 9.58
C LEU A 583 10.57 -3.33 9.41
N PRO A 584 10.25 -4.41 8.69
CA PRO A 584 8.88 -4.87 8.59
C PRO A 584 8.28 -4.87 9.99
N LYS A 585 7.19 -4.13 10.18
CA LYS A 585 6.47 -4.17 11.46
C LYS A 585 5.98 -5.60 11.63
N ILE A 586 6.49 -6.26 12.63
CA ILE A 586 5.93 -7.50 13.14
C ILE A 586 4.85 -7.03 14.13
N ASP A 587 3.62 -6.82 13.65
CA ASP A 587 2.45 -6.48 14.49
C ASP A 587 1.93 -7.72 15.22
#